data_b4d55f1b1a63f0557cd43654db63a823
#
_entry.id   b4d55f1b1a63f0557cd43654db63a823
#
_cell.length_a   1.000
_cell.length_b   1.000
_cell.length_c   1.000
_cell.angle_alpha   90.00
_cell.angle_beta   90.00
_cell.angle_gamma   90.00
#
_symmetry.space_group_name_H-M   'P 1'
#
loop_
_entity.id
_entity.type
_entity.pdbx_description
1 polymer ?
#
loop_
_entity_poly.entity_id
_entity_poly.type
_entity_poly.pdbx_seq_one_letter_code
_entity_poly.pdbx_strand_id
1 'polypeptide(L)'
;MYDVRALNELVAKESAFADRLMNEVGKVIVGQQYMIDRILVGLLTGGHVLLEGVPGLAKTLTVRTLCDAINAKFARVQFTPDLLPADLVGTVVYNQMKGEFTSKLGPIFANLVLADEINRAPAKVQSALLEAMQERQVTIGERTYPLPEPFIVMATQNPIEQEGTYPLPEAQVDRFMLMVNVGYPTREDERKIMDRMTAPEPLKAEAVVTPAELLDARKVVKQVYVDDKVKEYIVDVVFATREPAKHGLKDLAPLVEFGASPRASIALNLAARAHAFLRHRGYVTPEDVKAVGPDVLRHRLVLTYEADAEEVTSEQIVKRVFEVVEVP
;
A
#
# COMPACT_ATOMS: atom_id res chain seq x y z
N MET A 1 24.77 21.52 5.36
CA MET A 1 24.46 20.92 6.68
C MET A 1 22.94 21.02 6.83
N TYR A 2 22.23 19.89 6.94
CA TYR A 2 20.76 19.93 7.12
C TYR A 2 20.47 20.54 8.50
N ASP A 3 19.64 21.58 8.54
CA ASP A 3 19.13 22.10 9.80
C ASP A 3 17.99 21.19 10.28
N VAL A 4 18.38 20.20 11.08
CA VAL A 4 17.45 19.17 11.62
C VAL A 4 16.35 19.82 12.47
N ARG A 5 16.61 20.98 13.12
CA ARG A 5 15.62 21.68 13.94
C ARG A 5 14.53 22.30 13.06
N ALA A 6 14.92 23.06 12.04
CA ALA A 6 13.99 23.64 11.08
C ALA A 6 13.17 22.56 10.36
N LEU A 7 13.80 21.42 10.03
CA LEU A 7 13.10 20.30 9.41
C LEU A 7 12.10 19.63 10.36
N ASN A 8 12.45 19.46 11.64
CA ASN A 8 11.52 18.93 12.65
C ASN A 8 10.30 19.86 12.85
N GLU A 9 10.52 21.18 12.91
CA GLU A 9 9.41 22.15 13.02
C GLU A 9 8.51 22.09 11.78
N LEU A 10 9.10 22.01 10.57
CA LEU A 10 8.34 21.86 9.33
C LEU A 10 7.53 20.56 9.34
N VAL A 11 8.16 19.43 9.69
CA VAL A 11 7.49 18.12 9.75
C VAL A 11 6.38 18.14 10.80
N ALA A 12 6.60 18.67 11.99
CA ALA A 12 5.56 18.76 13.03
C ALA A 12 4.35 19.57 12.55
N LYS A 13 4.57 20.67 11.85
CA LYS A 13 3.49 21.48 11.28
C LYS A 13 2.74 20.73 10.17
N GLU A 14 3.47 20.21 9.20
CA GLU A 14 2.90 19.61 8.00
C GLU A 14 2.31 18.20 8.25
N SER A 15 2.70 17.50 9.32
CA SER A 15 2.14 16.19 9.70
C SER A 15 0.87 16.31 10.56
N ALA A 16 0.53 17.47 11.06
CA ALA A 16 -0.66 17.66 11.91
C ALA A 16 -1.99 17.28 11.23
N PHE A 17 -2.05 17.27 9.90
CA PHE A 17 -3.22 16.79 9.18
C PHE A 17 -3.45 15.29 9.39
N ALA A 18 -2.37 14.50 9.61
CA ALA A 18 -2.49 13.06 9.82
C ALA A 18 -3.29 12.76 11.09
N ASP A 19 -3.09 13.52 12.16
CA ASP A 19 -3.85 13.36 13.41
C ASP A 19 -5.32 13.71 13.21
N ARG A 20 -5.61 14.80 12.46
CA ARG A 20 -7.00 15.16 12.11
C ARG A 20 -7.66 14.05 11.32
N LEU A 21 -6.95 13.49 10.33
CA LEU A 21 -7.42 12.39 9.48
C LEU A 21 -7.66 11.12 10.28
N MET A 22 -6.70 10.73 11.13
CA MET A 22 -6.82 9.55 12.00
C MET A 22 -7.99 9.66 12.97
N ASN A 23 -8.18 10.82 13.57
CA ASN A 23 -9.30 11.09 14.47
C ASN A 23 -10.65 11.01 13.74
N GLU A 24 -10.73 11.56 12.53
CA GLU A 24 -11.94 11.52 11.72
C GLU A 24 -12.31 10.11 11.28
N VAL A 25 -11.32 9.37 10.75
CA VAL A 25 -11.49 7.96 10.37
C VAL A 25 -11.87 7.10 11.57
N GLY A 26 -11.30 7.37 12.75
CA GLY A 26 -11.60 6.69 14.00
C GLY A 26 -13.04 6.83 14.49
N LYS A 27 -13.80 7.84 14.02
CA LYS A 27 -15.23 7.94 14.29
C LYS A 27 -16.02 6.81 13.64
N VAL A 28 -15.61 6.38 12.45
CA VAL A 28 -16.30 5.35 11.65
C VAL A 28 -15.65 3.97 11.84
N ILE A 29 -14.34 3.91 11.70
CA ILE A 29 -13.57 2.66 11.77
C ILE A 29 -13.15 2.38 13.21
N VAL A 30 -13.41 1.17 13.66
CA VAL A 30 -12.97 0.67 14.98
C VAL A 30 -11.82 -0.29 14.78
N GLY A 31 -10.76 -0.10 15.55
CA GLY A 31 -9.54 -0.90 15.38
C GLY A 31 -8.85 -0.61 14.05
N GLN A 32 -8.15 -1.61 13.50
CA GLN A 32 -7.48 -1.53 12.18
C GLN A 32 -6.47 -0.37 12.06
N GLN A 33 -5.96 0.15 13.20
CA GLN A 33 -4.98 1.25 13.23
C GLN A 33 -3.75 0.96 12.38
N TYR A 34 -3.30 -0.30 12.43
CA TYR A 34 -2.17 -0.76 11.64
C TYR A 34 -2.42 -0.61 10.13
N MET A 35 -3.57 -1.09 9.64
CA MET A 35 -3.94 -0.97 8.23
C MET A 35 -4.04 0.50 7.80
N ILE A 36 -4.68 1.35 8.62
CA ILE A 36 -4.83 2.79 8.34
C ILE A 36 -3.45 3.45 8.26
N ASP A 37 -2.56 3.20 9.23
CA ASP A 37 -1.19 3.74 9.25
C ASP A 37 -0.42 3.34 7.98
N ARG A 38 -0.51 2.09 7.54
CA ARG A 38 0.14 1.61 6.31
C ARG A 38 -0.45 2.21 5.03
N ILE A 39 -1.77 2.41 4.98
CA ILE A 39 -2.41 3.12 3.87
C ILE A 39 -1.91 4.58 3.83
N LEU A 40 -1.76 5.25 4.98
CA LEU A 40 -1.19 6.60 5.05
C LEU A 40 0.27 6.64 4.57
N VAL A 41 1.09 5.65 4.92
CA VAL A 41 2.44 5.51 4.36
C VAL A 41 2.38 5.42 2.84
N GLY A 42 1.50 4.59 2.27
CA GLY A 42 1.27 4.50 0.83
C GLY A 42 0.81 5.84 0.22
N LEU A 43 -0.15 6.51 0.85
CA LEU A 43 -0.63 7.82 0.43
C LEU A 43 0.48 8.87 0.40
N LEU A 44 1.32 8.94 1.42
CA LEU A 44 2.40 9.92 1.55
C LEU A 44 3.58 9.65 0.61
N THR A 45 3.83 8.41 0.26
CA THR A 45 4.90 8.03 -0.66
C THR A 45 4.46 7.98 -2.12
N GLY A 46 3.15 7.96 -2.38
CA GLY A 46 2.58 7.68 -3.69
C GLY A 46 2.70 6.20 -4.09
N GLY A 47 2.96 5.31 -3.13
CA GLY A 47 3.06 3.87 -3.34
C GLY A 47 1.69 3.20 -3.31
N HIS A 48 1.52 2.13 -4.08
CA HIS A 48 0.31 1.31 -4.07
C HIS A 48 0.37 0.28 -2.96
N VAL A 49 -0.79 -0.14 -2.45
CA VAL A 49 -0.87 -1.04 -1.28
C VAL A 49 -1.70 -2.27 -1.64
N LEU A 50 -1.17 -3.45 -1.32
CA LEU A 50 -1.91 -4.72 -1.37
C LEU A 50 -2.39 -5.06 0.05
N LEU A 51 -3.69 -5.27 0.21
CA LEU A 51 -4.32 -5.64 1.47
C LEU A 51 -4.70 -7.11 1.42
N GLU A 52 -4.04 -7.92 2.21
CA GLU A 52 -4.33 -9.34 2.32
C GLU A 52 -5.13 -9.62 3.61
N GLY A 53 -6.16 -10.42 3.51
CA GLY A 53 -6.98 -10.80 4.67
C GLY A 53 -8.35 -11.34 4.26
N VAL A 54 -8.97 -12.04 5.19
CA VAL A 54 -10.30 -12.64 4.97
C VAL A 54 -11.37 -11.58 4.69
N PRO A 55 -12.48 -11.95 4.04
CA PRO A 55 -13.64 -11.08 3.88
C PRO A 55 -14.20 -10.58 5.22
N GLY A 56 -14.85 -9.42 5.21
CA GLY A 56 -15.52 -8.90 6.41
C GLY A 56 -14.66 -8.05 7.35
N LEU A 57 -13.37 -7.85 7.06
CA LEU A 57 -12.45 -7.06 7.90
C LEU A 57 -12.47 -5.55 7.61
N ALA A 58 -13.58 -5.03 7.11
CA ALA A 58 -13.82 -3.62 6.83
C ALA A 58 -12.82 -2.95 5.86
N LYS A 59 -12.08 -3.71 5.03
CA LYS A 59 -11.10 -3.16 4.06
C LYS A 59 -11.73 -2.09 3.18
N THR A 60 -12.85 -2.39 2.52
CA THR A 60 -13.59 -1.46 1.65
C THR A 60 -14.10 -0.24 2.41
N LEU A 61 -14.66 -0.44 3.62
CA LEU A 61 -15.16 0.66 4.44
C LEU A 61 -14.03 1.60 4.86
N THR A 62 -12.88 1.07 5.26
CA THR A 62 -11.71 1.88 5.66
C THR A 62 -11.20 2.75 4.51
N VAL A 63 -11.03 2.16 3.32
CA VAL A 63 -10.57 2.91 2.14
C VAL A 63 -11.56 4.01 1.75
N ARG A 64 -12.86 3.71 1.76
CA ARG A 64 -13.89 4.69 1.46
C ARG A 64 -13.92 5.82 2.50
N THR A 65 -13.86 5.48 3.79
CA THR A 65 -13.84 6.46 4.88
C THR A 65 -12.62 7.38 4.79
N LEU A 66 -11.44 6.84 4.48
CA LEU A 66 -10.23 7.64 4.21
C LEU A 66 -10.43 8.58 3.02
N CYS A 67 -11.04 8.09 1.95
CA CYS A 67 -11.30 8.90 0.76
C CYS A 67 -12.26 10.07 1.06
N ASP A 68 -13.34 9.79 1.79
CA ASP A 68 -14.31 10.81 2.21
C ASP A 68 -13.63 11.86 3.10
N ALA A 69 -12.78 11.43 4.05
CA ALA A 69 -12.06 12.33 4.96
C ALA A 69 -10.97 13.17 4.25
N ILE A 70 -10.44 12.72 3.11
CA ILE A 70 -9.47 13.46 2.27
C ILE A 70 -10.17 14.31 1.20
N ASN A 71 -11.49 14.24 1.07
CA ASN A 71 -12.26 14.87 -0.02
C ASN A 71 -11.74 14.48 -1.41
N ALA A 72 -11.42 13.22 -1.60
CA ALA A 72 -10.86 12.67 -2.82
C ALA A 72 -11.87 11.82 -3.59
N LYS A 73 -11.70 11.68 -4.90
CA LYS A 73 -12.56 10.82 -5.71
C LYS A 73 -12.23 9.36 -5.46
N PHE A 74 -13.23 8.59 -5.04
CA PHE A 74 -13.15 7.15 -4.81
C PHE A 74 -13.76 6.36 -5.96
N ALA A 75 -13.13 5.25 -6.34
CA ALA A 75 -13.70 4.23 -7.19
C ALA A 75 -13.44 2.84 -6.62
N ARG A 76 -14.46 1.99 -6.58
CA ARG A 76 -14.32 0.57 -6.28
C ARG A 76 -14.57 -0.23 -7.56
N VAL A 77 -13.66 -1.14 -7.87
CA VAL A 77 -13.77 -2.09 -8.97
C VAL A 77 -13.70 -3.49 -8.37
N GLN A 78 -14.80 -4.23 -8.48
CA GLN A 78 -14.82 -5.64 -8.12
C GLN A 78 -14.21 -6.45 -9.26
N PHE A 79 -13.14 -7.18 -8.98
CA PHE A 79 -12.49 -8.02 -9.97
C PHE A 79 -13.23 -9.36 -10.06
N THR A 80 -13.64 -9.70 -11.28
CA THR A 80 -14.40 -10.92 -11.58
C THR A 80 -13.83 -11.60 -12.82
N PRO A 81 -14.08 -12.91 -13.03
CA PRO A 81 -13.53 -13.64 -14.17
C PRO A 81 -13.95 -13.10 -15.54
N ASP A 82 -15.07 -12.40 -15.62
CA ASP A 82 -15.63 -11.81 -16.85
C ASP A 82 -15.24 -10.35 -17.07
N LEU A 83 -14.51 -9.73 -16.12
CA LEU A 83 -14.05 -8.34 -16.25
C LEU A 83 -13.10 -8.19 -17.45
N LEU A 84 -13.28 -7.12 -18.21
CA LEU A 84 -12.42 -6.76 -19.33
C LEU A 84 -11.54 -5.55 -18.99
N PRO A 85 -10.35 -5.40 -19.60
CA PRO A 85 -9.51 -4.21 -19.42
C PRO A 85 -10.28 -2.90 -19.71
N ALA A 86 -11.17 -2.89 -20.72
CA ALA A 86 -11.99 -1.73 -21.07
C ALA A 86 -12.96 -1.30 -19.95
N ASP A 87 -13.41 -2.23 -19.09
CA ASP A 87 -14.28 -1.92 -17.96
C ASP A 87 -13.52 -1.14 -16.88
N LEU A 88 -12.21 -1.34 -16.78
CA LEU A 88 -11.32 -0.66 -15.84
C LEU A 88 -10.84 0.69 -16.38
N VAL A 89 -10.29 0.69 -17.60
CA VAL A 89 -9.59 1.85 -18.17
C VAL A 89 -10.51 2.75 -18.97
N GLY A 90 -11.58 2.20 -19.52
CA GLY A 90 -12.49 2.88 -20.41
C GLY A 90 -12.35 2.44 -21.88
N THR A 91 -13.19 2.97 -22.73
CA THR A 91 -13.27 2.57 -24.14
C THR A 91 -13.65 3.75 -25.03
N VAL A 92 -13.46 3.57 -26.33
CA VAL A 92 -13.97 4.50 -27.35
C VAL A 92 -15.41 4.10 -27.69
N VAL A 93 -16.32 5.07 -27.66
CA VAL A 93 -17.75 4.88 -27.95
C VAL A 93 -18.15 5.76 -29.11
N TYR A 94 -18.88 5.21 -30.07
CA TYR A 94 -19.45 5.99 -31.16
C TYR A 94 -20.70 6.77 -30.71
N ASN A 95 -20.61 8.08 -30.77
CA ASN A 95 -21.76 8.96 -30.48
C ASN A 95 -22.58 9.18 -31.72
N GLN A 96 -23.72 8.50 -31.85
CA GLN A 96 -24.61 8.60 -33.03
C GLN A 96 -25.16 10.01 -33.27
N MET A 97 -25.37 10.80 -32.19
CA MET A 97 -25.91 12.17 -32.34
C MET A 97 -24.90 13.14 -32.93
N LYS A 98 -23.62 12.93 -32.64
CA LYS A 98 -22.52 13.79 -33.10
C LYS A 98 -21.78 13.23 -34.31
N GLY A 99 -22.01 11.96 -34.66
CA GLY A 99 -21.29 11.27 -35.71
C GLY A 99 -19.80 11.07 -35.46
N GLU A 100 -19.37 11.07 -34.21
CA GLU A 100 -17.95 11.02 -33.79
C GLU A 100 -17.68 9.95 -32.75
N PHE A 101 -16.42 9.50 -32.68
CA PHE A 101 -15.94 8.63 -31.63
C PHE A 101 -15.48 9.46 -30.42
N THR A 102 -15.97 9.12 -29.24
CA THR A 102 -15.62 9.78 -28.01
C THR A 102 -15.06 8.76 -27.00
N SER A 103 -14.02 9.13 -26.24
CA SER A 103 -13.51 8.27 -25.18
C SER A 103 -14.38 8.37 -23.94
N LYS A 104 -14.86 7.21 -23.46
CA LYS A 104 -15.53 7.08 -22.18
C LYS A 104 -14.50 6.59 -21.15
N LEU A 105 -14.15 7.44 -20.21
CA LEU A 105 -13.17 7.13 -19.15
C LEU A 105 -13.74 6.08 -18.18
N GLY A 106 -12.90 5.12 -17.80
CA GLY A 106 -13.24 4.06 -16.85
C GLY A 106 -13.10 4.48 -15.38
N PRO A 107 -13.44 3.60 -14.45
CA PRO A 107 -13.38 3.86 -13.00
C PRO A 107 -11.96 4.13 -12.48
N ILE A 108 -10.91 3.74 -13.20
CA ILE A 108 -9.53 3.99 -12.82
C ILE A 108 -9.20 5.50 -12.72
N PHE A 109 -10.00 6.37 -13.34
CA PHE A 109 -9.86 7.83 -13.26
C PHE A 109 -10.44 8.39 -11.95
N ALA A 110 -9.89 7.91 -10.84
CA ALA A 110 -10.16 8.35 -9.48
C ALA A 110 -8.86 8.53 -8.71
N ASN A 111 -8.90 9.25 -7.58
CA ASN A 111 -7.73 9.46 -6.74
C ASN A 111 -7.35 8.20 -5.96
N LEU A 112 -8.35 7.55 -5.36
CA LEU A 112 -8.22 6.30 -4.64
C LEU A 112 -9.05 5.23 -5.35
N VAL A 113 -8.38 4.23 -5.87
CA VAL A 113 -9.00 3.08 -6.54
C VAL A 113 -8.85 1.85 -5.67
N LEU A 114 -9.97 1.25 -5.28
CA LEU A 114 -10.00 -0.04 -4.63
C LEU A 114 -10.23 -1.13 -5.68
N ALA A 115 -9.19 -1.90 -5.98
CA ALA A 115 -9.25 -3.10 -6.80
C ALA A 115 -9.58 -4.30 -5.88
N ASP A 116 -10.87 -4.61 -5.75
CA ASP A 116 -11.33 -5.61 -4.80
C ASP A 116 -11.24 -7.01 -5.40
N GLU A 117 -10.58 -7.95 -4.68
CA GLU A 117 -10.33 -9.34 -5.11
C GLU A 117 -9.55 -9.42 -6.44
N ILE A 118 -8.40 -8.72 -6.52
CA ILE A 118 -7.60 -8.59 -7.75
C ILE A 118 -7.24 -9.94 -8.38
N ASN A 119 -7.07 -10.98 -7.56
CA ASN A 119 -6.75 -12.34 -8.00
C ASN A 119 -7.91 -13.09 -8.66
N ARG A 120 -9.13 -12.53 -8.73
CA ARG A 120 -10.28 -13.14 -9.42
C ARG A 120 -10.38 -12.78 -10.90
N ALA A 121 -9.72 -11.72 -11.34
CA ALA A 121 -9.78 -11.33 -12.75
C ALA A 121 -8.64 -11.94 -13.58
N PRO A 122 -8.87 -12.14 -14.89
CA PRO A 122 -7.85 -12.65 -15.80
C PRO A 122 -6.59 -11.78 -15.83
N ALA A 123 -5.44 -12.38 -16.15
CA ALA A 123 -4.13 -11.72 -16.18
C ALA A 123 -4.10 -10.44 -17.05
N LYS A 124 -4.92 -10.36 -18.10
CA LYS A 124 -5.01 -9.16 -18.95
C LYS A 124 -5.54 -7.94 -18.20
N VAL A 125 -6.52 -8.12 -17.31
CA VAL A 125 -7.10 -7.04 -16.50
C VAL A 125 -6.12 -6.63 -15.40
N GLN A 126 -5.51 -7.62 -14.74
CA GLN A 126 -4.46 -7.37 -13.76
C GLN A 126 -3.31 -6.55 -14.39
N SER A 127 -2.85 -6.95 -15.57
CA SER A 127 -1.78 -6.24 -16.30
C SER A 127 -2.17 -4.80 -16.64
N ALA A 128 -3.40 -4.55 -17.08
CA ALA A 128 -3.88 -3.20 -17.37
C ALA A 128 -3.88 -2.29 -16.11
N LEU A 129 -4.29 -2.83 -14.96
CA LEU A 129 -4.21 -2.11 -13.69
C LEU A 129 -2.76 -1.79 -13.31
N LEU A 130 -1.89 -2.79 -13.39
CA LEU A 130 -0.48 -2.66 -12.99
C LEU A 130 0.31 -1.75 -13.92
N GLU A 131 -0.04 -1.69 -15.21
CA GLU A 131 0.50 -0.71 -16.16
C GLU A 131 0.07 0.71 -15.78
N ALA A 132 -1.22 0.93 -15.54
CA ALA A 132 -1.74 2.22 -15.11
C ALA A 132 -1.13 2.69 -13.77
N MET A 133 -0.85 1.76 -12.83
CA MET A 133 -0.15 2.05 -11.58
C MET A 133 1.28 2.57 -11.83
N GLN A 134 1.99 1.98 -12.77
CA GLN A 134 3.37 2.32 -13.06
C GLN A 134 3.49 3.60 -13.89
N GLU A 135 2.71 3.70 -14.97
CA GLU A 135 2.81 4.78 -15.95
C GLU A 135 2.05 6.04 -15.54
N ARG A 136 1.14 5.97 -14.56
CA ARG A 136 0.28 7.08 -14.11
C ARG A 136 -0.56 7.69 -15.23
N GLN A 137 -0.78 6.95 -16.29
CA GLN A 137 -1.56 7.32 -17.46
C GLN A 137 -2.17 6.08 -18.11
N VAL A 138 -3.17 6.29 -18.94
CA VAL A 138 -3.88 5.23 -19.69
C VAL A 138 -4.12 5.69 -21.12
N THR A 139 -3.89 4.80 -22.08
CA THR A 139 -4.20 5.04 -23.49
C THR A 139 -5.54 4.41 -23.84
N ILE A 140 -6.48 5.22 -24.39
CA ILE A 140 -7.80 4.79 -24.84
C ILE A 140 -7.93 5.16 -26.31
N GLY A 141 -7.95 4.17 -27.20
CA GLY A 141 -7.84 4.39 -28.64
C GLY A 141 -6.49 5.01 -28.98
N GLU A 142 -6.51 6.20 -29.59
CA GLU A 142 -5.29 6.92 -30.00
C GLU A 142 -4.84 8.00 -28.99
N ARG A 143 -5.54 8.15 -27.87
CA ARG A 143 -5.28 9.22 -26.88
C ARG A 143 -4.80 8.69 -25.56
N THR A 144 -3.77 9.30 -25.02
CA THR A 144 -3.25 9.04 -23.67
C THR A 144 -3.80 10.08 -22.70
N TYR A 145 -4.33 9.60 -21.58
CA TYR A 145 -4.92 10.39 -20.50
C TYR A 145 -4.13 10.21 -19.23
N PRO A 146 -3.64 11.28 -18.60
CA PRO A 146 -3.02 11.20 -17.27
C PRO A 146 -4.08 10.83 -16.23
N LEU A 147 -3.67 10.06 -15.24
CA LEU A 147 -4.51 9.77 -14.07
C LEU A 147 -4.49 10.96 -13.09
N PRO A 148 -5.57 11.17 -12.32
CA PRO A 148 -5.63 12.29 -11.37
C PRO A 148 -4.59 12.16 -10.27
N GLU A 149 -4.05 13.26 -9.77
CA GLU A 149 -3.17 13.28 -8.60
C GLU A 149 -3.91 13.78 -7.35
N PRO A 150 -3.69 13.15 -6.18
CA PRO A 150 -2.93 11.91 -5.96
C PRO A 150 -3.64 10.70 -6.59
N PHE A 151 -2.88 9.74 -7.14
CA PHE A 151 -3.41 8.48 -7.63
C PHE A 151 -2.83 7.33 -6.82
N ILE A 152 -3.69 6.53 -6.21
CA ILE A 152 -3.31 5.34 -5.45
C ILE A 152 -4.29 4.20 -5.71
N VAL A 153 -3.72 3.03 -5.92
CA VAL A 153 -4.46 1.77 -5.96
C VAL A 153 -4.24 1.03 -4.65
N MET A 154 -5.33 0.64 -4.04
CA MET A 154 -5.37 -0.36 -2.99
C MET A 154 -6.01 -1.60 -3.58
N ALA A 155 -5.26 -2.69 -3.67
CA ALA A 155 -5.78 -3.96 -4.12
C ALA A 155 -6.08 -4.85 -2.92
N THR A 156 -7.14 -5.66 -2.98
CA THR A 156 -7.39 -6.67 -1.97
C THR A 156 -7.17 -8.06 -2.55
N GLN A 157 -6.66 -8.94 -1.70
CA GLN A 157 -6.52 -10.36 -2.00
C GLN A 157 -7.07 -11.18 -0.84
N ASN A 158 -7.79 -12.26 -1.16
CA ASN A 158 -8.26 -13.22 -0.18
C ASN A 158 -7.35 -14.46 -0.22
N PRO A 159 -6.58 -14.74 0.83
CA PRO A 159 -5.65 -15.87 0.83
C PRO A 159 -6.35 -17.23 0.92
N ILE A 160 -7.62 -17.28 1.35
CA ILE A 160 -8.35 -18.54 1.55
C ILE A 160 -8.99 -19.05 0.26
N GLU A 161 -9.38 -18.15 -0.65
CA GLU A 161 -10.02 -18.50 -1.90
C GLU A 161 -8.97 -18.90 -2.95
N GLN A 162 -8.90 -20.20 -3.25
CA GLN A 162 -8.01 -20.76 -4.27
C GLN A 162 -8.74 -21.12 -5.57
N GLU A 163 -10.02 -21.52 -5.48
CA GLU A 163 -10.81 -21.86 -6.67
C GLU A 163 -11.20 -20.63 -7.50
N GLY A 164 -10.98 -20.69 -8.81
CA GLY A 164 -11.32 -19.62 -9.73
C GLY A 164 -10.45 -18.37 -9.58
N THR A 165 -9.25 -18.49 -9.02
CA THR A 165 -8.31 -17.39 -8.85
C THR A 165 -7.17 -17.47 -9.86
N TYR A 166 -6.64 -16.30 -10.21
CA TYR A 166 -5.46 -16.09 -11.04
C TYR A 166 -4.41 -15.41 -10.15
N PRO A 167 -3.48 -16.16 -9.54
CA PRO A 167 -2.49 -15.55 -8.66
C PRO A 167 -1.65 -14.53 -9.43
N LEU A 168 -1.35 -13.42 -8.77
CA LEU A 168 -0.45 -12.42 -9.34
C LEU A 168 0.97 -13.00 -9.40
N PRO A 169 1.65 -12.94 -10.56
CA PRO A 169 3.06 -13.28 -10.62
C PRO A 169 3.89 -12.39 -9.68
N GLU A 170 4.95 -12.92 -9.09
CA GLU A 170 5.81 -12.23 -8.13
C GLU A 170 6.34 -10.88 -8.64
N ALA A 171 6.76 -10.82 -9.92
CA ALA A 171 7.18 -9.58 -10.56
C ALA A 171 6.08 -8.52 -10.65
N GLN A 172 4.81 -8.92 -10.54
CA GLN A 172 3.68 -8.03 -10.52
C GLN A 172 3.34 -7.57 -9.10
N VAL A 173 3.46 -8.47 -8.13
CA VAL A 173 3.26 -8.15 -6.70
C VAL A 173 4.34 -7.18 -6.20
N ASP A 174 5.58 -7.28 -6.70
CA ASP A 174 6.69 -6.34 -6.39
C ASP A 174 6.41 -4.87 -6.78
N ARG A 175 5.37 -4.61 -7.60
CA ARG A 175 4.92 -3.23 -7.92
C ARG A 175 4.15 -2.56 -6.79
N PHE A 176 3.57 -3.34 -5.88
CA PHE A 176 2.99 -2.80 -4.66
C PHE A 176 4.11 -2.41 -3.68
N MET A 177 4.02 -1.22 -3.13
CA MET A 177 5.01 -0.74 -2.17
C MET A 177 4.93 -1.51 -0.86
N LEU A 178 3.72 -1.75 -0.40
CA LEU A 178 3.40 -2.44 0.84
C LEU A 178 2.40 -3.57 0.58
N MET A 179 2.61 -4.70 1.24
CA MET A 179 1.62 -5.75 1.41
C MET A 179 1.26 -5.84 2.89
N VAL A 180 0.02 -5.56 3.21
CA VAL A 180 -0.46 -5.42 4.59
C VAL A 180 -1.38 -6.58 4.93
N ASN A 181 -1.01 -7.36 5.93
CA ASN A 181 -1.85 -8.41 6.47
C ASN A 181 -2.88 -7.82 7.42
N VAL A 182 -4.16 -7.96 7.04
CA VAL A 182 -5.30 -7.45 7.81
C VAL A 182 -5.84 -8.55 8.69
N GLY A 183 -5.62 -8.43 10.00
CA GLY A 183 -6.07 -9.40 11.00
C GLY A 183 -7.48 -9.11 11.52
N TYR A 184 -8.01 -10.05 12.30
CA TYR A 184 -9.27 -9.88 13.01
C TYR A 184 -9.18 -8.77 14.05
N PRO A 185 -10.29 -8.05 14.32
CA PRO A 185 -10.35 -7.09 15.42
C PRO A 185 -10.21 -7.79 16.76
N THR A 186 -9.81 -7.04 17.79
CA THR A 186 -9.86 -7.55 19.16
C THR A 186 -11.32 -7.75 19.61
N ARG A 187 -11.52 -8.55 20.64
CA ARG A 187 -12.86 -8.76 21.22
C ARG A 187 -13.53 -7.46 21.63
N GLU A 188 -12.75 -6.52 22.15
CA GLU A 188 -13.26 -5.19 22.55
C GLU A 188 -13.66 -4.35 21.34
N ASP A 189 -12.85 -4.41 20.28
CA ASP A 189 -13.15 -3.70 19.03
C ASP A 189 -14.37 -4.30 18.34
N GLU A 190 -14.51 -5.63 18.34
CA GLU A 190 -15.68 -6.31 17.75
C GLU A 190 -16.98 -5.88 18.44
N ARG A 191 -16.97 -5.74 19.76
CA ARG A 191 -18.10 -5.19 20.51
C ARG A 191 -18.43 -3.75 20.07
N LYS A 192 -17.41 -2.89 19.95
CA LYS A 192 -17.60 -1.52 19.49
C LYS A 192 -18.12 -1.47 18.05
N ILE A 193 -17.62 -2.37 17.17
CA ILE A 193 -18.10 -2.51 15.79
C ILE A 193 -19.60 -2.85 15.79
N MET A 194 -20.00 -3.84 16.58
CA MET A 194 -21.39 -4.23 16.71
C MET A 194 -22.27 -3.03 17.14
N ASP A 195 -21.89 -2.34 18.21
CA ASP A 195 -22.64 -1.20 18.73
C ASP A 195 -22.75 -0.08 17.67
N ARG A 196 -21.69 0.22 16.92
CA ARG A 196 -21.70 1.26 15.88
C ARG A 196 -22.51 0.87 14.64
N MET A 197 -22.39 -0.38 14.18
CA MET A 197 -23.05 -0.84 12.95
C MET A 197 -24.55 -1.10 13.13
N THR A 198 -25.00 -1.27 14.37
CA THR A 198 -26.42 -1.43 14.70
C THR A 198 -27.06 -0.13 15.19
N ALA A 199 -26.33 0.97 15.24
CA ALA A 199 -26.88 2.28 15.59
C ALA A 199 -27.91 2.75 14.54
N PRO A 200 -28.95 3.51 14.94
CA PRO A 200 -30.00 3.98 14.02
C PRO A 200 -29.46 4.86 12.88
N GLU A 201 -28.42 5.64 13.15
CA GLU A 201 -27.78 6.50 12.16
C GLU A 201 -26.33 6.04 11.92
N PRO A 202 -25.97 5.71 10.67
CA PRO A 202 -24.61 5.34 10.36
C PRO A 202 -23.68 6.55 10.49
N LEU A 203 -22.56 6.36 11.18
CA LEU A 203 -21.51 7.38 11.26
C LEU A 203 -20.85 7.56 9.90
N LYS A 204 -20.57 8.81 9.54
CA LYS A 204 -19.87 9.20 8.32
C LYS A 204 -18.67 10.06 8.67
N ALA A 205 -17.61 9.93 7.91
CA ALA A 205 -16.47 10.83 8.01
C ALA A 205 -16.76 12.12 7.25
N GLU A 206 -16.33 13.23 7.82
CA GLU A 206 -16.34 14.53 7.17
C GLU A 206 -15.00 14.80 6.49
N ALA A 207 -15.00 15.64 5.46
CA ALA A 207 -13.78 16.06 4.79
C ALA A 207 -12.97 17.00 5.71
N VAL A 208 -11.82 16.53 6.20
CA VAL A 208 -10.93 17.27 7.11
C VAL A 208 -9.56 17.55 6.51
N VAL A 209 -9.26 16.94 5.36
CA VAL A 209 -8.01 17.08 4.60
C VAL A 209 -8.35 17.21 3.12
N THR A 210 -7.52 17.92 2.37
CA THR A 210 -7.66 18.06 0.92
C THR A 210 -6.59 17.26 0.19
N PRO A 211 -6.84 16.84 -1.08
CA PRO A 211 -5.80 16.24 -1.93
C PRO A 211 -4.55 17.12 -2.07
N ALA A 212 -4.71 18.45 -2.06
CA ALA A 212 -3.60 19.39 -2.14
C ALA A 212 -2.70 19.33 -0.89
N GLU A 213 -3.28 19.33 0.32
CA GLU A 213 -2.52 19.15 1.57
C GLU A 213 -1.73 17.84 1.57
N LEU A 214 -2.32 16.74 1.05
CA LEU A 214 -1.61 15.47 0.92
C LEU A 214 -0.42 15.56 -0.05
N LEU A 215 -0.57 16.25 -1.18
CA LEU A 215 0.51 16.45 -2.15
C LEU A 215 1.63 17.33 -1.58
N ASP A 216 1.31 18.35 -0.78
CA ASP A 216 2.30 19.19 -0.11
C ASP A 216 3.03 18.40 0.98
N ALA A 217 2.34 17.59 1.76
CA ALA A 217 2.95 16.68 2.72
C ALA A 217 3.93 15.68 2.04
N ARG A 218 3.62 15.17 0.84
CA ARG A 218 4.55 14.33 0.06
C ARG A 218 5.87 15.02 -0.24
N LYS A 219 5.84 16.33 -0.51
CA LYS A 219 7.06 17.12 -0.75
C LYS A 219 7.93 17.20 0.51
N VAL A 220 7.30 17.33 1.68
CA VAL A 220 8.00 17.36 2.97
C VAL A 220 8.54 15.98 3.34
N VAL A 221 7.77 14.91 3.13
CA VAL A 221 8.23 13.52 3.35
C VAL A 221 9.53 13.22 2.57
N LYS A 222 9.66 13.72 1.34
CA LYS A 222 10.89 13.56 0.54
C LYS A 222 12.10 14.26 1.17
N GLN A 223 11.89 15.27 2.01
CA GLN A 223 12.94 16.03 2.69
C GLN A 223 13.35 15.41 4.03
N VAL A 224 12.54 14.49 4.60
CA VAL A 224 12.89 13.79 5.85
C VAL A 224 14.29 13.19 5.74
N TYR A 225 15.15 13.54 6.69
CA TYR A 225 16.56 13.16 6.67
C TYR A 225 16.74 11.67 6.93
N VAL A 226 17.64 11.06 6.17
CA VAL A 226 18.07 9.67 6.39
C VAL A 226 19.59 9.67 6.48
N ASP A 227 20.11 9.29 7.63
CA ASP A 227 21.55 9.17 7.86
C ASP A 227 22.15 8.06 6.98
N ASP A 228 23.40 8.22 6.57
CA ASP A 228 24.06 7.22 5.71
C ASP A 228 24.16 5.85 6.40
N LYS A 229 24.35 5.81 7.73
CA LYS A 229 24.32 4.55 8.49
C LYS A 229 22.96 3.84 8.41
N VAL A 230 21.86 4.60 8.43
CA VAL A 230 20.50 4.03 8.24
C VAL A 230 20.29 3.55 6.81
N LYS A 231 20.88 4.22 5.82
CA LYS A 231 20.85 3.75 4.41
C LYS A 231 21.62 2.45 4.26
N GLU A 232 22.83 2.35 4.84
CA GLU A 232 23.59 1.10 4.87
C GLU A 232 22.81 -0.02 5.57
N TYR A 233 22.19 0.26 6.72
CA TYR A 233 21.32 -0.70 7.40
C TYR A 233 20.18 -1.22 6.50
N ILE A 234 19.52 -0.33 5.75
CA ILE A 234 18.50 -0.74 4.76
C ILE A 234 19.08 -1.67 3.70
N VAL A 235 20.28 -1.36 3.20
CA VAL A 235 20.98 -2.19 2.21
C VAL A 235 21.34 -3.55 2.81
N ASP A 236 21.89 -3.58 4.02
CA ASP A 236 22.26 -4.81 4.72
C ASP A 236 21.05 -5.72 4.97
N VAL A 237 19.92 -5.16 5.39
CA VAL A 237 18.66 -5.90 5.54
C VAL A 237 18.24 -6.54 4.20
N VAL A 238 18.31 -5.82 3.09
CA VAL A 238 17.94 -6.36 1.79
C VAL A 238 18.97 -7.40 1.32
N PHE A 239 20.26 -7.18 1.50
CA PHE A 239 21.31 -8.15 1.17
C PHE A 239 21.24 -9.41 2.02
N ALA A 240 20.86 -9.31 3.30
CA ALA A 240 20.63 -10.47 4.16
C ALA A 240 19.52 -11.39 3.62
N THR A 241 18.55 -10.85 2.88
CA THR A 241 17.54 -11.69 2.19
C THR A 241 18.10 -12.40 0.95
N ARG A 242 19.14 -11.86 0.30
CA ARG A 242 19.74 -12.43 -0.93
C ARG A 242 20.87 -13.42 -0.64
N GLU A 243 21.63 -13.12 0.39
CA GLU A 243 22.82 -13.87 0.78
C GLU A 243 22.77 -14.22 2.29
N PRO A 244 21.73 -14.97 2.75
CA PRO A 244 21.51 -15.21 4.18
C PRO A 244 22.75 -15.79 4.88
N ALA A 245 23.43 -16.73 4.23
CA ALA A 245 24.60 -17.39 4.80
C ALA A 245 25.76 -16.42 5.12
N LYS A 246 25.92 -15.32 4.35
CA LYS A 246 26.96 -14.31 4.57
C LYS A 246 26.62 -13.37 5.74
N HIS A 247 25.33 -13.25 6.06
CA HIS A 247 24.81 -12.40 7.15
C HIS A 247 24.49 -13.19 8.42
N GLY A 248 25.09 -14.38 8.64
CA GLY A 248 24.88 -15.18 9.83
C GLY A 248 23.59 -16.00 9.89
N LEU A 249 22.81 -16.00 8.80
CA LEU A 249 21.52 -16.68 8.67
C LEU A 249 21.67 -17.96 7.82
N LYS A 250 22.61 -18.85 8.16
CA LYS A 250 22.92 -20.05 7.40
C LYS A 250 21.73 -21.02 7.32
N ASP A 251 20.91 -21.03 8.35
CA ASP A 251 19.68 -21.80 8.46
C ASP A 251 18.60 -21.36 7.46
N LEU A 252 18.59 -20.09 7.06
CA LEU A 252 17.64 -19.56 6.09
C LEU A 252 18.10 -19.72 4.63
N ALA A 253 19.37 -19.99 4.40
CA ALA A 253 19.91 -20.08 3.04
C ALA A 253 19.22 -21.15 2.15
N PRO A 254 18.85 -22.35 2.64
CA PRO A 254 18.10 -23.32 1.83
C PRO A 254 16.62 -22.95 1.63
N LEU A 255 16.08 -22.02 2.41
CA LEU A 255 14.65 -21.66 2.44
C LEU A 255 14.30 -20.50 1.50
N VAL A 256 15.28 -19.70 1.06
CA VAL A 256 15.06 -18.55 0.17
C VAL A 256 15.62 -18.85 -1.22
N GLU A 257 14.73 -18.92 -2.21
CA GLU A 257 15.12 -19.09 -3.61
C GLU A 257 15.61 -17.76 -4.21
N PHE A 258 14.81 -16.69 -4.03
CA PHE A 258 15.18 -15.34 -4.44
C PHE A 258 14.90 -14.34 -3.33
N GLY A 259 15.91 -13.57 -2.94
CA GLY A 259 15.77 -12.45 -2.03
C GLY A 259 15.21 -11.20 -2.70
N ALA A 260 14.92 -10.17 -1.90
CA ALA A 260 14.26 -8.96 -2.35
C ALA A 260 15.07 -8.16 -3.38
N SER A 261 14.39 -7.57 -4.36
CA SER A 261 14.98 -6.75 -5.44
C SER A 261 15.45 -5.37 -4.93
N PRO A 262 16.21 -4.58 -5.72
CA PRO A 262 16.56 -3.19 -5.35
C PRO A 262 15.34 -2.30 -5.11
N ARG A 263 14.16 -2.65 -5.64
CA ARG A 263 12.90 -1.97 -5.31
C ARG A 263 12.59 -2.02 -3.82
N ALA A 264 13.00 -3.07 -3.13
CA ALA A 264 12.83 -3.19 -1.67
C ALA A 264 13.62 -2.11 -0.93
N SER A 265 14.88 -1.86 -1.28
CA SER A 265 15.69 -0.80 -0.66
C SER A 265 15.06 0.58 -0.87
N ILE A 266 14.56 0.85 -2.07
CA ILE A 266 13.86 2.10 -2.39
C ILE A 266 12.57 2.19 -1.58
N ALA A 267 11.76 1.13 -1.53
CA ALA A 267 10.51 1.09 -0.79
C ALA A 267 10.72 1.26 0.73
N LEU A 268 11.73 0.58 1.30
CA LEU A 268 12.09 0.73 2.72
C LEU A 268 12.48 2.18 3.04
N ASN A 269 13.31 2.80 2.21
CA ASN A 269 13.73 4.19 2.42
C ASN A 269 12.54 5.15 2.37
N LEU A 270 11.67 5.02 1.38
CA LEU A 270 10.49 5.88 1.23
C LEU A 270 9.46 5.64 2.35
N ALA A 271 9.18 4.38 2.68
CA ALA A 271 8.23 4.02 3.71
C ALA A 271 8.71 4.45 5.10
N ALA A 272 10.01 4.30 5.40
CA ALA A 272 10.59 4.75 6.65
C ALA A 272 10.51 6.29 6.81
N ARG A 273 10.74 7.06 5.74
CA ARG A 273 10.54 8.52 5.76
C ARG A 273 9.09 8.89 6.06
N ALA A 274 8.13 8.25 5.41
CA ALA A 274 6.72 8.49 5.65
C ALA A 274 6.31 8.07 7.08
N HIS A 275 6.86 6.97 7.58
CA HIS A 275 6.62 6.52 8.96
C HIS A 275 7.17 7.52 9.98
N ALA A 276 8.40 8.03 9.79
CA ALA A 276 8.98 9.07 10.63
C ALA A 276 8.16 10.37 10.60
N PHE A 277 7.69 10.77 9.42
CA PHE A 277 6.82 11.92 9.23
C PHE A 277 5.50 11.78 10.01
N LEU A 278 4.84 10.61 9.94
CA LEU A 278 3.63 10.31 10.73
C LEU A 278 3.87 10.26 12.24
N ARG A 279 5.13 10.18 12.68
CA ARG A 279 5.58 10.29 14.08
C ARG A 279 6.14 11.68 14.40
N HIS A 280 5.83 12.68 13.57
CA HIS A 280 6.24 14.09 13.72
C HIS A 280 7.75 14.30 13.79
N ARG A 281 8.54 13.42 13.16
CA ARG A 281 10.01 13.48 13.13
C ARG A 281 10.54 13.80 11.73
N GLY A 282 11.50 14.73 11.68
CA GLY A 282 12.19 15.14 10.46
C GLY A 282 13.37 14.22 10.07
N TYR A 283 13.57 13.12 10.76
CA TYR A 283 14.62 12.15 10.50
C TYR A 283 14.17 10.71 10.74
N VAL A 284 14.77 9.79 9.99
CA VAL A 284 14.50 8.35 10.07
C VAL A 284 15.40 7.70 11.11
N THR A 285 14.84 6.78 11.89
CA THR A 285 15.57 5.90 12.80
C THR A 285 15.51 4.44 12.31
N PRO A 286 16.37 3.55 12.78
CA PRO A 286 16.30 2.12 12.46
C PRO A 286 14.95 1.49 12.85
N GLU A 287 14.29 1.99 13.90
CA GLU A 287 12.97 1.54 14.32
C GLU A 287 11.89 1.83 13.26
N ASP A 288 12.02 2.93 12.49
CA ASP A 288 11.12 3.21 11.39
C ASP A 288 11.27 2.16 10.28
N VAL A 289 12.51 1.76 9.98
CA VAL A 289 12.80 0.70 9.00
C VAL A 289 12.23 -0.64 9.48
N LYS A 290 12.42 -0.99 10.75
CA LYS A 290 11.86 -2.20 11.36
C LYS A 290 10.33 -2.19 11.35
N ALA A 291 9.71 -1.04 11.62
CA ALA A 291 8.27 -0.92 11.68
C ALA A 291 7.58 -1.17 10.32
N VAL A 292 8.19 -0.71 9.21
CA VAL A 292 7.62 -0.89 7.86
C VAL A 292 8.19 -2.11 7.12
N GLY A 293 9.29 -2.66 7.62
CA GLY A 293 10.04 -3.72 6.97
C GLY A 293 9.23 -4.96 6.60
N PRO A 294 8.44 -5.54 7.52
CA PRO A 294 7.60 -6.69 7.21
C PRO A 294 6.64 -6.43 6.04
N ASP A 295 6.01 -5.25 5.98
CA ASP A 295 5.05 -4.91 4.93
C ASP A 295 5.72 -4.63 3.58
N VAL A 296 6.98 -4.20 3.59
CA VAL A 296 7.78 -3.99 2.38
C VAL A 296 8.36 -5.31 1.85
N LEU A 297 8.78 -6.23 2.71
CA LEU A 297 9.59 -7.38 2.33
C LEU A 297 8.80 -8.67 2.13
N ARG A 298 7.66 -8.89 2.84
CA ARG A 298 6.98 -10.20 2.84
C ARG A 298 6.61 -10.72 1.46
N HIS A 299 6.25 -9.84 0.54
CA HIS A 299 5.84 -10.18 -0.83
C HIS A 299 6.98 -10.11 -1.85
N ARG A 300 8.21 -9.91 -1.38
CA ARG A 300 9.41 -9.77 -2.21
C ARG A 300 10.41 -10.89 -2.04
N LEU A 301 10.09 -11.86 -1.19
CA LEU A 301 10.86 -13.08 -0.99
C LEU A 301 10.18 -14.23 -1.69
N VAL A 302 10.93 -14.95 -2.51
CA VAL A 302 10.51 -16.20 -3.11
C VAL A 302 11.10 -17.33 -2.30
N LEU A 303 10.23 -18.16 -1.77
CA LEU A 303 10.63 -19.28 -0.92
C LEU A 303 10.80 -20.56 -1.73
N THR A 304 11.60 -21.48 -1.22
CA THR A 304 11.80 -22.81 -1.79
C THR A 304 10.69 -23.77 -1.36
N TYR A 305 10.57 -24.89 -2.06
CA TYR A 305 9.69 -25.99 -1.63
C TYR A 305 10.07 -26.56 -0.25
N GLU A 306 11.34 -26.43 0.15
CA GLU A 306 11.81 -26.84 1.48
C GLU A 306 11.18 -25.96 2.57
N ALA A 307 11.09 -24.65 2.32
CA ALA A 307 10.40 -23.73 3.22
C ALA A 307 8.91 -24.09 3.38
N ASP A 308 8.22 -24.42 2.27
CA ASP A 308 6.82 -24.86 2.32
C ASP A 308 6.66 -26.17 3.09
N ALA A 309 7.59 -27.12 2.93
CA ALA A 309 7.57 -28.39 3.66
C ALA A 309 7.84 -28.23 5.16
N GLU A 310 8.60 -27.20 5.55
CA GLU A 310 8.88 -26.84 6.94
C GLU A 310 7.87 -25.85 7.52
N GLU A 311 6.84 -25.46 6.76
CA GLU A 311 5.83 -24.45 7.14
C GLU A 311 6.45 -23.09 7.52
N VAL A 312 7.60 -22.73 6.90
CA VAL A 312 8.29 -21.47 7.12
C VAL A 312 7.71 -20.38 6.20
N THR A 313 7.28 -19.29 6.79
CA THR A 313 6.69 -18.16 6.07
C THR A 313 7.70 -17.05 5.79
N SER A 314 7.40 -16.21 4.79
CA SER A 314 8.21 -15.02 4.49
C SER A 314 8.29 -14.06 5.69
N GLU A 315 7.23 -13.96 6.50
CA GLU A 315 7.23 -13.16 7.72
C GLU A 315 8.24 -13.66 8.76
N GLN A 316 8.35 -14.97 8.93
CA GLN A 316 9.33 -15.57 9.86
C GLN A 316 10.75 -15.27 9.39
N ILE A 317 11.01 -15.37 8.08
CA ILE A 317 12.32 -15.05 7.49
C ILE A 317 12.63 -13.56 7.67
N VAL A 318 11.71 -12.67 7.34
CA VAL A 318 11.88 -11.22 7.52
C VAL A 318 12.15 -10.87 8.98
N LYS A 319 11.41 -11.48 9.91
CA LYS A 319 11.63 -11.28 11.35
C LYS A 319 13.05 -11.68 11.75
N ARG A 320 13.53 -12.85 11.31
CA ARG A 320 14.90 -13.33 11.59
C ARG A 320 15.96 -12.39 11.00
N VAL A 321 15.74 -11.87 9.80
CA VAL A 321 16.64 -10.88 9.18
C VAL A 321 16.78 -9.65 10.08
N PHE A 322 15.67 -9.09 10.56
CA PHE A 322 15.69 -7.91 11.46
C PHE A 322 16.24 -8.18 12.87
N GLU A 323 16.24 -9.43 13.31
CA GLU A 323 16.86 -9.83 14.59
C GLU A 323 18.38 -9.95 14.49
N VAL A 324 18.93 -10.33 13.33
CA VAL A 324 20.35 -10.64 13.15
C VAL A 324 21.14 -9.47 12.55
N VAL A 325 20.54 -8.72 11.62
CA VAL A 325 21.23 -7.56 11.01
C VAL A 325 21.46 -6.48 12.07
N GLU A 326 22.74 -6.10 12.21
CA GLU A 326 23.19 -5.15 13.23
C GLU A 326 22.57 -3.77 12.99
N VAL A 327 22.07 -3.18 14.06
CA VAL A 327 21.48 -1.83 14.06
C VAL A 327 22.61 -0.81 14.26
N PRO A 328 22.68 0.25 13.43
CA PRO A 328 23.75 1.26 13.51
C PRO A 328 23.70 2.14 14.75
#